data_f0d8eb7c4b88897cc4c0f9f84c13a577
#
_entry.id   f0d8eb7c4b88897cc4c0f9f84c13a577
#
_cell.length_a   1.000
_cell.length_b   1.000
_cell.length_c   1.000
_cell.angle_alpha   90.00
_cell.angle_beta   90.00
_cell.angle_gamma   90.00
#
_symmetry.space_group_name_H-M   'P 1'
#
loop_
_entity.id
_entity.type
_entity.pdbx_description
1 polymer ?
#
loop_
_entity_poly.entity_id
_entity_poly.type
_entity_poly.pdbx_seq_one_letter_code
_entity_poly.pdbx_strand_id
1 'polypeptide(L)'
;MPGVSRSQIVLRRQAAMALTEDKFNQGMTPQEYIDQIKVNKQTILDIYNTIKVPDKAKAQFDGGSEPLRLAVFTADWCGDAVSTTPVIMRLAESTPGLAIQIFNRDDELELTNSFLPENRAGTVPVFIVMDESMNEIARFIETAGELVPALDAMDEAIAQEIAGESEENKRAAGRGKRMSFRVAHAQEWGEVILDSFGRTVAEGLQSSGSERPAVGGTKWPPED
;
A
#
# COMPACT_ATOMS: atom_id res chain seq x y z
N MET A 1 4.13 44.65 -11.14
CA MET A 1 3.73 43.23 -11.24
C MET A 1 3.08 42.86 -9.92
N PRO A 2 1.81 42.43 -9.87
CA PRO A 2 1.20 42.00 -8.61
C PRO A 2 1.86 40.72 -8.14
N GLY A 3 2.38 40.71 -6.92
CA GLY A 3 3.03 39.55 -6.31
C GLY A 3 2.01 38.44 -6.04
N VAL A 4 2.35 37.21 -6.41
CA VAL A 4 1.56 36.02 -6.11
C VAL A 4 1.52 35.84 -4.59
N SER A 5 0.32 35.77 -3.99
CA SER A 5 0.18 35.63 -2.54
C SER A 5 0.68 34.25 -2.06
N ARG A 6 1.12 34.15 -0.79
CA ARG A 6 1.49 32.86 -0.18
C ARG A 6 0.39 31.80 -0.34
N SER A 7 -0.87 32.18 -0.20
CA SER A 7 -2.04 31.31 -0.40
C SER A 7 -2.14 30.79 -1.84
N GLN A 8 -1.85 31.62 -2.83
CA GLN A 8 -1.86 31.21 -4.24
C GLN A 8 -0.68 30.29 -4.58
N ILE A 9 0.46 30.44 -3.90
CA ILE A 9 1.60 29.53 -4.05
C ILE A 9 1.28 28.17 -3.44
N VAL A 10 0.65 28.13 -2.26
CA VAL A 10 0.22 26.90 -1.59
C VAL A 10 -0.85 26.17 -2.42
N LEU A 11 -1.87 26.89 -2.91
CA LEU A 11 -2.91 26.30 -3.77
C LEU A 11 -2.35 25.78 -5.09
N ARG A 12 -1.38 26.48 -5.70
CA ARG A 12 -0.70 26.00 -6.91
C ARG A 12 0.19 24.79 -6.65
N ARG A 13 0.86 24.71 -5.50
CA ARG A 13 1.61 23.52 -5.08
C ARG A 13 0.67 22.32 -4.84
N GLN A 14 -0.44 22.51 -4.15
CA GLN A 14 -1.42 21.46 -3.92
C GLN A 14 -2.07 20.97 -5.24
N ALA A 15 -2.37 21.88 -6.18
CA ALA A 15 -2.89 21.51 -7.50
C ALA A 15 -1.83 20.80 -8.38
N ALA A 16 -0.54 21.15 -8.22
CA ALA A 16 0.57 20.52 -8.95
C ALA A 16 0.93 19.12 -8.39
N MET A 17 0.47 18.80 -7.18
CA MET A 17 0.71 17.52 -6.50
C MET A 17 -0.56 16.64 -6.44
N ALA A 18 -1.62 17.01 -7.16
CA ALA A 18 -2.81 16.19 -7.24
C ALA A 18 -2.56 14.95 -8.11
N LEU A 19 -3.03 13.81 -7.66
CA LEU A 19 -3.08 12.59 -8.47
C LEU A 19 -4.19 12.77 -9.51
N THR A 20 -3.83 13.34 -10.66
CA THR A 20 -4.73 13.55 -11.80
C THR A 20 -4.91 12.26 -12.58
N GLU A 21 -5.94 12.20 -13.44
CA GLU A 21 -6.15 11.07 -14.37
C GLU A 21 -4.93 10.84 -15.28
N ASP A 22 -4.35 11.91 -15.82
CA ASP A 22 -3.13 11.82 -16.64
C ASP A 22 -1.96 11.24 -15.85
N LYS A 23 -1.84 11.59 -14.56
CA LYS A 23 -0.80 11.03 -13.69
C LYS A 23 -1.09 9.58 -13.36
N PHE A 24 -2.34 9.23 -13.03
CA PHE A 24 -2.76 7.86 -12.79
C PHE A 24 -2.40 6.95 -13.97
N ASN A 25 -2.71 7.38 -15.19
CA ASN A 25 -2.44 6.61 -16.42
C ASN A 25 -0.95 6.46 -16.77
N GLN A 26 -0.04 7.14 -16.06
CA GLN A 26 1.42 6.96 -16.17
C GLN A 26 1.96 5.86 -15.25
N GLY A 27 1.13 5.30 -14.37
CA GLY A 27 1.51 4.19 -13.50
C GLY A 27 1.75 2.91 -14.29
N MET A 28 2.38 1.96 -13.63
CA MET A 28 2.68 0.64 -14.17
C MET A 28 1.51 -0.32 -13.94
N THR A 29 1.31 -1.22 -14.86
CA THR A 29 0.53 -2.44 -14.63
C THR A 29 1.23 -3.35 -13.61
N PRO A 30 0.53 -4.31 -12.98
CA PRO A 30 1.16 -5.31 -12.11
C PRO A 30 2.34 -6.03 -12.75
N GLN A 31 2.25 -6.40 -14.04
CA GLN A 31 3.32 -7.09 -14.74
C GLN A 31 4.55 -6.19 -14.94
N GLU A 32 4.36 -4.94 -15.37
CA GLU A 32 5.45 -3.97 -15.52
C GLU A 32 6.15 -3.70 -14.19
N TYR A 33 5.39 -3.62 -13.08
CA TYR A 33 5.99 -3.51 -11.75
C TYR A 33 6.82 -4.74 -11.40
N ILE A 34 6.29 -5.96 -11.60
CA ILE A 34 7.02 -7.22 -11.34
C ILE A 34 8.32 -7.28 -12.15
N ASP A 35 8.30 -6.85 -13.40
CA ASP A 35 9.46 -6.92 -14.29
C ASP A 35 10.62 -6.03 -13.79
N GLN A 36 10.33 -4.88 -13.23
CA GLN A 36 11.34 -3.93 -12.74
C GLN A 36 11.84 -4.19 -11.31
N ILE A 37 11.22 -5.05 -10.50
CA ILE A 37 11.62 -5.34 -9.12
C ILE A 37 13.09 -5.81 -9.09
N LYS A 38 13.88 -5.18 -8.24
CA LYS A 38 15.31 -5.49 -8.04
C LYS A 38 15.58 -6.14 -6.70
N VAL A 39 14.85 -5.73 -5.66
CA VAL A 39 15.03 -6.18 -4.29
C VAL A 39 13.83 -7.05 -3.89
N ASN A 40 14.04 -8.14 -3.17
CA ASN A 40 12.98 -9.07 -2.71
C ASN A 40 12.10 -9.66 -3.82
N LYS A 41 12.54 -9.67 -5.08
CA LYS A 41 11.74 -10.13 -6.22
C LYS A 41 11.14 -11.50 -6.01
N GLN A 42 11.96 -12.47 -5.59
CA GLN A 42 11.49 -13.84 -5.38
C GLN A 42 10.42 -13.90 -4.28
N THR A 43 10.62 -13.22 -3.16
CA THR A 43 9.66 -13.17 -2.05
C THR A 43 8.31 -12.58 -2.51
N ILE A 44 8.35 -11.47 -3.26
CA ILE A 44 7.15 -10.84 -3.81
C ILE A 44 6.41 -11.80 -4.75
N LEU A 45 7.14 -12.50 -5.63
CA LEU A 45 6.56 -13.48 -6.55
C LEU A 45 5.99 -14.69 -5.81
N ASP A 46 6.66 -15.19 -4.77
CA ASP A 46 6.18 -16.33 -3.98
C ASP A 46 4.86 -15.97 -3.28
N ILE A 47 4.76 -14.78 -2.69
CA ILE A 47 3.53 -14.28 -2.08
C ILE A 47 2.45 -14.10 -3.15
N TYR A 48 2.74 -13.38 -4.23
CA TYR A 48 1.81 -13.13 -5.33
C TYR A 48 1.21 -14.42 -5.90
N ASN A 49 2.03 -15.47 -6.11
CA ASN A 49 1.59 -16.75 -6.63
C ASN A 49 0.81 -17.59 -5.61
N THR A 50 1.02 -17.36 -4.31
CA THR A 50 0.33 -18.08 -3.23
C THR A 50 -1.09 -17.55 -3.01
N ILE A 51 -1.32 -16.25 -3.19
CA ILE A 51 -2.59 -15.59 -2.87
C ILE A 51 -3.74 -16.12 -3.75
N LYS A 52 -4.76 -16.63 -3.07
CA LYS A 52 -6.07 -16.95 -3.63
C LYS A 52 -7.07 -15.95 -3.08
N VAL A 53 -7.54 -15.07 -3.95
CA VAL A 53 -8.49 -14.01 -3.57
C VAL A 53 -9.87 -14.63 -3.36
N PRO A 54 -10.46 -14.51 -2.14
CA PRO A 54 -11.81 -15.03 -1.88
C PRO A 54 -12.87 -14.30 -2.71
N ASP A 55 -13.93 -14.99 -3.12
CA ASP A 55 -15.02 -14.39 -3.89
C ASP A 55 -15.71 -13.25 -3.13
N LYS A 56 -15.80 -13.34 -1.79
CA LYS A 56 -16.32 -12.26 -0.95
C LYS A 56 -15.51 -10.97 -1.06
N ALA A 57 -14.19 -11.07 -1.24
CA ALA A 57 -13.32 -9.89 -1.40
C ALA A 57 -13.51 -9.25 -2.77
N LYS A 58 -13.67 -10.04 -3.83
CA LYS A 58 -13.96 -9.56 -5.19
C LYS A 58 -15.32 -8.88 -5.26
N ALA A 59 -16.34 -9.49 -4.68
CA ALA A 59 -17.72 -9.01 -4.71
C ALA A 59 -17.90 -7.61 -4.11
N GLN A 60 -16.97 -7.14 -3.26
CA GLN A 60 -17.00 -5.79 -2.72
C GLN A 60 -16.77 -4.71 -3.79
N PHE A 61 -16.18 -5.06 -4.92
CA PHE A 61 -15.84 -4.14 -6.01
C PHE A 61 -16.69 -4.35 -7.28
N ASP A 62 -17.51 -5.39 -7.34
CA ASP A 62 -18.25 -5.78 -8.55
C ASP A 62 -19.60 -5.03 -8.70
N GLY A 63 -19.99 -4.19 -7.75
CA GLY A 63 -21.31 -3.56 -7.70
C GLY A 63 -21.42 -2.18 -8.34
N GLY A 64 -20.32 -1.59 -8.81
CA GLY A 64 -20.29 -0.25 -9.39
C GLY A 64 -20.58 -0.22 -10.90
N SER A 65 -21.12 0.91 -11.41
CA SER A 65 -21.29 1.15 -12.86
C SER A 65 -19.95 1.35 -13.56
N GLU A 66 -18.96 1.89 -12.85
CA GLU A 66 -17.61 2.15 -13.33
C GLU A 66 -16.59 1.58 -12.32
N PRO A 67 -15.42 1.11 -12.80
CA PRO A 67 -14.40 0.60 -11.90
C PRO A 67 -13.81 1.71 -11.02
N LEU A 68 -13.55 1.38 -9.75
CA LEU A 68 -12.74 2.21 -8.88
C LEU A 68 -11.29 2.23 -9.38
N ARG A 69 -10.60 3.34 -9.16
CA ARG A 69 -9.20 3.52 -9.53
C ARG A 69 -8.33 3.35 -8.29
N LEU A 70 -7.32 2.49 -8.37
CA LEU A 70 -6.39 2.21 -7.29
C LEU A 70 -4.97 2.62 -7.70
N ALA A 71 -4.46 3.69 -7.11
CA ALA A 71 -3.05 4.03 -7.21
C ALA A 71 -2.27 3.42 -6.03
N VAL A 72 -1.17 2.74 -6.34
CA VAL A 72 -0.30 2.08 -5.37
C VAL A 72 1.09 2.70 -5.42
N PHE A 73 1.49 3.36 -4.35
CA PHE A 73 2.86 3.84 -4.17
C PHE A 73 3.61 2.84 -3.31
N THR A 74 4.57 2.14 -3.90
CA THR A 74 5.23 1.00 -3.26
C THR A 74 6.75 1.00 -3.46
N ALA A 75 7.46 0.19 -2.68
CA ALA A 75 8.91 0.01 -2.81
C ALA A 75 9.28 -1.45 -2.52
N ASP A 76 10.06 -2.05 -3.39
CA ASP A 76 10.45 -3.47 -3.33
C ASP A 76 11.41 -3.82 -2.18
N TRP A 77 11.99 -2.83 -1.53
CA TRP A 77 12.87 -2.98 -0.36
C TRP A 77 12.11 -2.98 0.98
N CYS A 78 10.86 -2.50 1.03
CA CYS A 78 10.06 -2.39 2.26
C CYS A 78 9.37 -3.71 2.60
N GLY A 79 9.47 -4.17 3.86
CA GLY A 79 8.87 -5.41 4.32
C GLY A 79 7.34 -5.42 4.20
N ASP A 80 6.68 -4.34 4.56
CA ASP A 80 5.21 -4.24 4.47
C ASP A 80 4.74 -4.19 3.03
N ALA A 81 5.48 -3.50 2.15
CA ALA A 81 5.22 -3.53 0.72
C ALA A 81 5.38 -4.94 0.13
N VAL A 82 6.38 -5.70 0.56
CA VAL A 82 6.58 -7.10 0.16
C VAL A 82 5.38 -7.99 0.51
N SER A 83 4.73 -7.76 1.65
CA SER A 83 3.56 -8.53 2.07
C SER A 83 2.27 -8.03 1.44
N THR A 84 2.05 -6.70 1.42
CA THR A 84 0.75 -6.11 1.12
C THR A 84 0.55 -5.87 -0.38
N THR A 85 1.58 -5.34 -1.08
CA THR A 85 1.45 -5.00 -2.51
C THR A 85 1.03 -6.19 -3.38
N PRO A 86 1.66 -7.38 -3.29
CA PRO A 86 1.28 -8.52 -4.13
C PRO A 86 -0.14 -9.02 -3.84
N VAL A 87 -0.63 -8.90 -2.60
CA VAL A 87 -2.00 -9.27 -2.23
C VAL A 87 -3.02 -8.36 -2.92
N ILE A 88 -2.80 -7.05 -2.86
CA ILE A 88 -3.69 -6.08 -3.49
C ILE A 88 -3.59 -6.12 -5.03
N MET A 89 -2.42 -6.41 -5.59
CA MET A 89 -2.28 -6.68 -7.03
C MET A 89 -3.17 -7.86 -7.45
N ARG A 90 -3.13 -8.98 -6.72
CA ARG A 90 -3.97 -10.16 -7.01
C ARG A 90 -5.47 -9.85 -6.90
N LEU A 91 -5.87 -9.02 -5.93
CA LEU A 91 -7.25 -8.55 -5.83
C LEU A 91 -7.65 -7.80 -7.10
N ALA A 92 -6.91 -6.78 -7.48
CA ALA A 92 -7.23 -5.94 -8.63
C ALA A 92 -7.27 -6.74 -9.95
N GLU A 93 -6.32 -7.64 -10.19
CA GLU A 93 -6.29 -8.49 -11.38
C GLU A 93 -7.45 -9.49 -11.46
N SER A 94 -8.02 -9.86 -10.32
CA SER A 94 -9.17 -10.78 -10.26
C SER A 94 -10.51 -10.08 -10.17
N THR A 95 -10.54 -8.74 -10.23
CA THR A 95 -11.73 -7.91 -9.96
C THR A 95 -11.84 -6.80 -11.02
N PRO A 96 -12.68 -6.94 -12.06
CA PRO A 96 -12.86 -5.91 -13.08
C PRO A 96 -13.28 -4.53 -12.53
N GLY A 97 -13.93 -4.51 -11.36
CA GLY A 97 -14.36 -3.27 -10.69
C GLY A 97 -13.23 -2.49 -10.01
N LEU A 98 -11.94 -2.89 -10.16
CA LEU A 98 -10.81 -2.22 -9.52
C LEU A 98 -9.63 -2.06 -10.50
N ALA A 99 -9.53 -0.90 -11.14
CA ALA A 99 -8.43 -0.57 -12.06
C ALA A 99 -7.19 -0.13 -11.26
N ILE A 100 -6.07 -0.86 -11.40
CA ILE A 100 -4.84 -0.60 -10.64
C ILE A 100 -3.75 0.05 -11.49
N GLN A 101 -3.02 1.00 -10.88
CA GLN A 101 -1.78 1.57 -11.39
C GLN A 101 -0.75 1.65 -10.26
N ILE A 102 0.49 1.26 -10.53
CA ILE A 102 1.55 1.12 -9.53
C ILE A 102 2.67 2.11 -9.82
N PHE A 103 3.18 2.73 -8.77
CA PHE A 103 4.26 3.71 -8.82
C PHE A 103 5.37 3.31 -7.87
N ASN A 104 6.63 3.49 -8.28
CA ASN A 104 7.75 3.47 -7.35
C ASN A 104 7.66 4.68 -6.44
N ARG A 105 7.52 4.45 -5.14
CA ARG A 105 7.43 5.52 -4.15
C ARG A 105 8.65 6.46 -4.21
N ASP A 106 9.84 5.92 -4.45
CA ASP A 106 11.07 6.71 -4.47
C ASP A 106 11.13 7.68 -5.65
N ASP A 107 10.49 7.37 -6.77
CA ASP A 107 10.35 8.25 -7.93
C ASP A 107 9.22 9.29 -7.74
N GLU A 108 8.24 9.00 -6.88
CA GLU A 108 7.04 9.79 -6.64
C GLU A 108 6.91 10.26 -5.18
N LEU A 109 8.04 10.57 -4.54
CA LEU A 109 8.09 10.83 -3.10
C LEU A 109 7.22 12.03 -2.67
N GLU A 110 7.23 13.12 -3.42
CA GLU A 110 6.43 14.31 -3.09
C GLU A 110 4.93 14.03 -3.23
N LEU A 111 4.53 13.32 -4.29
CA LEU A 111 3.15 12.91 -4.50
C LEU A 111 2.70 11.93 -3.43
N THR A 112 3.51 10.93 -3.10
CA THR A 112 3.20 9.97 -2.02
C THR A 112 3.01 10.69 -0.68
N ASN A 113 3.92 11.61 -0.34
CA ASN A 113 3.84 12.36 0.90
C ASN A 113 2.62 13.30 0.97
N SER A 114 2.04 13.70 -0.17
CA SER A 114 0.80 14.50 -0.16
C SER A 114 -0.41 13.75 0.39
N PHE A 115 -0.34 12.41 0.42
CA PHE A 115 -1.35 11.53 1.03
C PHE A 115 -1.04 11.15 2.48
N LEU A 116 0.06 11.63 3.02
CA LEU A 116 0.51 11.28 4.37
C LEU A 116 0.54 12.53 5.26
N PRO A 117 0.28 12.41 6.57
CA PRO A 117 0.58 13.51 7.47
C PRO A 117 2.10 13.73 7.54
N GLU A 118 2.48 14.95 7.91
CA GLU A 118 3.87 15.39 7.87
C GLU A 118 4.81 14.49 8.71
N ASN A 119 4.35 14.05 9.88
CA ASN A 119 5.10 13.15 10.77
C ASN A 119 5.22 11.70 10.24
N ARG A 120 4.52 11.37 9.14
CA ARG A 120 4.56 10.06 8.47
C ARG A 120 5.15 10.15 7.06
N ALA A 121 5.74 11.26 6.69
CA ALA A 121 6.37 11.42 5.39
C ALA A 121 7.38 10.29 5.11
N GLY A 122 7.32 9.74 3.91
CA GLY A 122 8.15 8.62 3.50
C GLY A 122 7.59 7.22 3.80
N THR A 123 6.45 7.09 4.48
CA THR A 123 5.79 5.80 4.71
C THR A 123 5.45 5.11 3.38
N VAL A 124 5.58 3.78 3.33
CA VAL A 124 5.31 2.92 2.17
C VAL A 124 4.94 1.49 2.63
N PRO A 125 4.01 0.80 1.93
CA PRO A 125 3.24 1.22 0.76
C PRO A 125 2.05 2.14 1.12
N VAL A 126 1.56 2.90 0.12
CA VAL A 126 0.35 3.71 0.23
C VAL A 126 -0.58 3.36 -0.94
N PHE A 127 -1.83 3.05 -0.61
CA PHE A 127 -2.87 2.67 -1.55
C PHE A 127 -3.97 3.73 -1.51
N ILE A 128 -4.25 4.36 -2.65
CA ILE A 128 -5.28 5.40 -2.79
C ILE A 128 -6.37 4.88 -3.71
N VAL A 129 -7.57 4.74 -3.18
CA VAL A 129 -8.75 4.36 -3.96
C VAL A 129 -9.53 5.61 -4.30
N MET A 130 -9.91 5.75 -5.58
CA MET A 130 -10.60 6.91 -6.14
C MET A 130 -11.81 6.47 -6.96
N ASP A 131 -12.76 7.39 -7.13
CA ASP A 131 -13.84 7.25 -8.09
C ASP A 131 -13.38 7.59 -9.53
N GLU A 132 -14.29 7.50 -10.50
CA GLU A 132 -14.05 7.83 -11.91
C GLU A 132 -13.62 9.29 -12.12
N SER A 133 -14.01 10.19 -11.23
CA SER A 133 -13.68 11.62 -11.26
C SER A 133 -12.39 11.94 -10.49
N MET A 134 -11.62 10.94 -10.08
CA MET A 134 -10.39 11.09 -9.30
C MET A 134 -10.61 11.66 -7.88
N ASN A 135 -11.82 11.60 -7.35
CA ASN A 135 -12.04 11.94 -5.94
C ASN A 135 -11.59 10.77 -5.06
N GLU A 136 -10.80 11.04 -4.05
CA GLU A 136 -10.35 10.03 -3.10
C GLU A 136 -11.56 9.45 -2.33
N ILE A 137 -11.66 8.13 -2.32
CA ILE A 137 -12.66 7.36 -1.58
C ILE A 137 -12.07 6.83 -0.29
N ALA A 138 -10.90 6.20 -0.39
CA ALA A 138 -10.24 5.56 0.73
C ALA A 138 -8.72 5.60 0.57
N ARG A 139 -8.04 5.51 1.69
CA ARG A 139 -6.59 5.44 1.80
C ARG A 139 -6.23 4.30 2.72
N PHE A 140 -5.34 3.40 2.24
CA PHE A 140 -4.82 2.30 3.02
C PHE A 140 -3.28 2.39 3.04
N ILE A 141 -2.68 2.35 4.22
CA ILE A 141 -1.26 2.68 4.42
C ILE A 141 -0.56 1.51 5.11
N GLU A 142 0.61 1.12 4.59
CA GLU A 142 1.45 0.01 5.06
C GLU A 142 0.75 -1.35 4.91
N THR A 143 0.06 -1.84 5.92
CA THR A 143 -0.65 -3.13 5.93
C THR A 143 -1.84 -3.08 6.88
N ALA A 144 -2.55 -4.18 7.04
CA ALA A 144 -3.66 -4.27 7.98
C ALA A 144 -3.19 -4.09 9.42
N GLY A 145 -3.85 -3.21 10.18
CA GLY A 145 -3.55 -2.99 11.59
C GLY A 145 -3.68 -4.25 12.45
N GLU A 146 -4.57 -5.16 12.05
CA GLU A 146 -4.77 -6.46 12.69
C GLU A 146 -3.54 -7.38 12.61
N LEU A 147 -2.60 -7.12 11.69
CA LEU A 147 -1.35 -7.88 11.59
C LEU A 147 -0.24 -7.40 12.52
N VAL A 148 -0.39 -6.23 13.17
CA VAL A 148 0.65 -5.67 14.07
C VAL A 148 1.13 -6.69 15.10
N PRO A 149 0.26 -7.38 15.86
CA PRO A 149 0.72 -8.35 16.86
C PRO A 149 1.51 -9.52 16.24
N ALA A 150 1.14 -9.96 15.03
CA ALA A 150 1.84 -11.04 14.34
C ALA A 150 3.20 -10.58 13.80
N LEU A 151 3.31 -9.34 13.34
CA LEU A 151 4.57 -8.74 12.89
C LEU A 151 5.53 -8.52 14.05
N ASP A 152 5.04 -8.04 15.19
CA ASP A 152 5.83 -7.86 16.41
C ASP A 152 6.34 -9.20 16.94
N ALA A 153 5.47 -10.22 16.99
CA ALA A 153 5.85 -11.57 17.40
C ALA A 153 6.88 -12.21 16.45
N MET A 154 6.74 -12.00 15.14
CA MET A 154 7.74 -12.42 14.15
C MET A 154 9.11 -11.77 14.44
N ASP A 155 9.11 -10.45 14.63
CA ASP A 155 10.36 -9.70 14.86
C ASP A 155 11.03 -10.10 16.17
N GLU A 156 10.27 -10.34 17.24
CA GLU A 156 10.79 -10.81 18.52
C GLU A 156 11.38 -12.22 18.40
N ALA A 157 10.67 -13.16 17.78
CA ALA A 157 11.16 -14.52 17.58
C ALA A 157 12.46 -14.54 16.76
N ILE A 158 12.52 -13.77 15.67
CA ILE A 158 13.72 -13.67 14.83
C ILE A 158 14.88 -13.04 15.61
N ALA A 159 14.62 -11.99 16.40
CA ALA A 159 15.65 -11.36 17.22
C ALA A 159 16.26 -12.34 18.24
N GLN A 160 15.45 -13.19 18.84
CA GLN A 160 15.91 -14.25 19.75
C GLN A 160 16.78 -15.30 19.02
N GLU A 161 16.35 -15.75 17.85
CA GLU A 161 17.07 -16.74 17.06
C GLU A 161 18.47 -16.28 16.62
N ILE A 162 18.61 -14.98 16.27
CA ILE A 162 19.86 -14.41 15.78
C ILE A 162 20.69 -13.71 16.87
N ALA A 163 20.30 -13.80 18.13
CA ALA A 163 20.93 -13.07 19.24
C ALA A 163 22.45 -13.35 19.36
N GLY A 164 22.88 -14.58 19.04
CA GLY A 164 24.28 -15.00 19.09
C GLY A 164 25.13 -14.64 17.87
N GLU A 165 24.53 -14.10 16.81
CA GLU A 165 25.25 -13.73 15.58
C GLU A 165 26.04 -12.41 15.75
N SER A 166 27.05 -12.20 14.88
CA SER A 166 27.70 -10.89 14.77
C SER A 166 26.75 -9.84 14.21
N GLU A 167 26.97 -8.56 14.48
CA GLU A 167 26.09 -7.48 14.04
C GLU A 167 25.93 -7.42 12.49
N GLU A 168 26.97 -7.79 11.75
CA GLU A 168 26.94 -7.90 10.29
C GLU A 168 26.02 -9.05 9.85
N ASN A 169 26.17 -10.22 10.47
CA ASN A 169 25.36 -11.40 10.16
C ASN A 169 23.92 -11.24 10.59
N LYS A 170 23.63 -10.59 11.74
CA LYS A 170 22.27 -10.33 12.22
C LYS A 170 21.39 -9.64 11.18
N ARG A 171 21.92 -8.63 10.47
CA ARG A 171 21.15 -7.90 9.45
C ARG A 171 20.75 -8.81 8.29
N ALA A 172 21.68 -9.57 7.75
CA ALA A 172 21.44 -10.46 6.63
C ALA A 172 20.53 -11.64 7.02
N ALA A 173 20.84 -12.31 8.13
CA ALA A 173 20.07 -13.43 8.64
C ALA A 173 18.65 -13.01 9.04
N GLY A 174 18.50 -11.90 9.75
CA GLY A 174 17.20 -11.37 10.15
C GLY A 174 16.33 -10.99 8.97
N ARG A 175 16.91 -10.36 7.93
CA ARG A 175 16.19 -10.05 6.70
C ARG A 175 15.68 -11.33 6.00
N GLY A 176 16.54 -12.31 5.81
CA GLY A 176 16.17 -13.58 5.18
C GLY A 176 15.04 -14.31 5.93
N LYS A 177 15.15 -14.38 7.28
CA LYS A 177 14.12 -14.99 8.12
C LYS A 177 12.77 -14.27 8.03
N ARG A 178 12.75 -12.92 8.05
CA ARG A 178 11.52 -12.15 7.87
C ARG A 178 10.87 -12.43 6.52
N MET A 179 11.65 -12.48 5.44
CA MET A 179 11.12 -12.78 4.11
C MET A 179 10.53 -14.19 4.05
N SER A 180 11.23 -15.20 4.58
CA SER A 180 10.74 -16.58 4.66
C SER A 180 9.46 -16.69 5.50
N PHE A 181 9.38 -16.00 6.61
CA PHE A 181 8.20 -15.98 7.48
C PHE A 181 6.98 -15.37 6.75
N ARG A 182 7.17 -14.26 6.04
CA ARG A 182 6.12 -13.59 5.24
C ARG A 182 5.58 -14.53 4.14
N VAL A 183 6.46 -15.26 3.46
CA VAL A 183 6.03 -16.25 2.46
C VAL A 183 5.24 -17.38 3.10
N ALA A 184 5.70 -17.91 4.23
CA ALA A 184 5.02 -19.00 4.94
C ALA A 184 3.59 -18.63 5.39
N HIS A 185 3.34 -17.36 5.71
CA HIS A 185 2.03 -16.86 6.15
C HIS A 185 1.27 -16.09 5.06
N ALA A 186 1.72 -16.15 3.80
CA ALA A 186 1.20 -15.31 2.73
C ALA A 186 -0.32 -15.38 2.56
N GLN A 187 -0.92 -16.57 2.54
CA GLN A 187 -2.36 -16.72 2.38
C GLN A 187 -3.13 -16.23 3.60
N GLU A 188 -2.69 -16.59 4.81
CA GLU A 188 -3.32 -16.19 6.07
C GLU A 188 -3.32 -14.65 6.21
N TRP A 189 -2.15 -14.04 6.06
CA TRP A 189 -2.02 -12.59 6.13
C TRP A 189 -2.70 -11.88 4.97
N GLY A 190 -2.70 -12.52 3.79
CA GLY A 190 -3.40 -12.02 2.62
C GLY A 190 -4.90 -11.90 2.85
N GLU A 191 -5.54 -12.83 3.51
CA GLU A 191 -6.97 -12.77 3.86
C GLU A 191 -7.27 -11.62 4.83
N VAL A 192 -6.40 -11.39 5.83
CA VAL A 192 -6.52 -10.25 6.75
C VAL A 192 -6.36 -8.91 6.02
N ILE A 193 -5.38 -8.82 5.12
CA ILE A 193 -5.14 -7.62 4.32
C ILE A 193 -6.34 -7.32 3.42
N LEU A 194 -6.86 -8.34 2.71
CA LEU A 194 -8.01 -8.18 1.82
C LEU A 194 -9.28 -7.75 2.58
N ASP A 195 -9.52 -8.32 3.76
CA ASP A 195 -10.68 -7.97 4.58
C ASP A 195 -10.56 -6.54 5.12
N SER A 196 -9.39 -6.16 5.64
CA SER A 196 -9.12 -4.81 6.15
C SER A 196 -9.20 -3.75 5.04
N PHE A 197 -8.58 -4.01 3.89
CA PHE A 197 -8.64 -3.14 2.72
C PHE A 197 -10.09 -2.96 2.23
N GLY A 198 -10.83 -4.07 2.08
CA GLY A 198 -12.23 -4.02 1.64
C GLY A 198 -13.14 -3.24 2.59
N ARG A 199 -12.97 -3.38 3.92
CA ARG A 199 -13.71 -2.57 4.91
C ARG A 199 -13.38 -1.09 4.77
N THR A 200 -12.09 -0.74 4.64
CA THR A 200 -11.66 0.65 4.47
C THR A 200 -12.29 1.29 3.24
N VAL A 201 -12.35 0.56 2.12
CA VAL A 201 -13.01 1.05 0.89
C VAL A 201 -14.52 1.16 1.08
N ALA A 202 -15.17 0.17 1.70
CA ALA A 202 -16.61 0.19 1.95
C ALA A 202 -17.02 1.37 2.86
N GLU A 203 -16.24 1.67 3.89
CA GLU A 203 -16.43 2.84 4.75
C GLU A 203 -16.25 4.14 3.97
N GLY A 204 -15.23 4.22 3.12
CA GLY A 204 -15.00 5.38 2.27
C GLY A 204 -16.13 5.65 1.28
N LEU A 205 -16.73 4.61 0.70
CA LEU A 205 -17.89 4.72 -0.19
C LEU A 205 -19.16 5.22 0.52
N GLN A 206 -19.29 4.93 1.82
CA GLN A 206 -20.44 5.38 2.64
C GLN A 206 -20.25 6.77 3.24
N SER A 207 -18.99 7.25 3.30
CA SER A 207 -18.65 8.52 3.95
C SER A 207 -18.73 9.69 2.97
N SER A 208 -19.07 10.90 3.49
CA SER A 208 -18.92 12.14 2.74
C SER A 208 -17.43 12.42 2.47
N GLY A 209 -17.11 13.15 1.40
CA GLY A 209 -15.71 13.38 0.99
C GLY A 209 -14.79 13.94 2.07
N SER A 210 -15.32 14.73 3.03
CA SER A 210 -14.55 15.29 4.14
C SER A 210 -14.36 14.34 5.34
N GLU A 211 -15.09 13.22 5.36
CA GLU A 211 -15.11 12.24 6.46
C GLU A 211 -14.50 10.90 6.06
N ARG A 212 -13.92 10.83 4.87
CA ARG A 212 -13.35 9.59 4.34
C ARG A 212 -12.15 9.13 5.17
N PRO A 213 -12.09 7.84 5.51
CA PRO A 213 -11.05 7.35 6.38
C PRO A 213 -9.68 7.42 5.69
N ALA A 214 -8.72 8.05 6.35
CA ALA A 214 -7.31 7.95 6.03
C ALA A 214 -6.69 6.85 6.90
N VAL A 215 -7.15 5.61 6.76
CA VAL A 215 -6.85 4.52 7.69
C VAL A 215 -6.05 3.41 7.05
N GLY A 216 -5.20 2.85 7.83
CA GLY A 216 -4.40 1.67 7.54
C GLY A 216 -3.01 1.78 8.12
N GLY A 217 -2.40 0.66 8.43
CA GLY A 217 -1.01 0.60 8.81
C GLY A 217 -0.72 0.28 10.25
N THR A 218 0.49 -0.22 10.44
CA THR A 218 1.00 -0.75 11.69
C THR A 218 1.13 0.29 12.80
N LYS A 219 1.13 1.58 12.44
CA LYS A 219 1.32 2.70 13.39
C LYS A 219 0.43 3.89 13.03
N TRP A 220 -0.75 3.64 12.53
CA TRP A 220 -1.68 4.65 12.09
C TRP A 220 -3.05 4.54 12.80
N PRO A 221 -3.67 5.63 13.26
CA PRO A 221 -3.10 6.98 13.35
C PRO A 221 -1.89 7.02 14.27
N PRO A 222 -0.96 8.00 14.15
CA PRO A 222 0.13 8.14 15.11
C PRO A 222 -0.46 8.35 16.49
N GLU A 223 0.12 7.69 17.48
CA GLU A 223 -0.18 7.98 18.89
C GLU A 223 0.25 9.43 19.17
N ASP A 224 -0.65 10.22 19.79
CA ASP A 224 -0.39 11.60 20.22
C ASP A 224 0.72 11.68 21.29
#